data_61e59363383cafa84ccc8354bc6dbe06
#
_entry.id   61e59363383cafa84ccc8354bc6dbe06
#
_cell.length_a   1.000
_cell.length_b   1.000
_cell.length_c   1.000
_cell.angle_alpha   90.00
_cell.angle_beta   90.00
_cell.angle_gamma   90.00
#
_symmetry.space_group_name_H-M   'P 1'
#
loop_
_entity.id
_entity.type
_entity.pdbx_description
1 polymer ?
#
loop_
_entity_poly.entity_id
_entity_poly.type
_entity_poly.pdbx_seq_one_letter_code
_entity_poly.pdbx_strand_id
1 'polypeptide(L)'
;SSRMPPTSNLTTSNSEGWAMISPGFGLIVLFIVLPFLSAIILSFTNQRLISPNPTEYVGLANYKQLLSVGVLTLDPQRNSNGAVVRDKSGALKYPRLRNFTRNNPQYPHIKGMRELFFWNVGDNQRTYILARDVVFIKAVINTLLFVLIVAPGQGGLALCLALLINQKLRGINIYRAIYFMPVVVSIVVVSLLWRFIYDYESGLLNNLLSSLTFGAFESVNWIGDTDFALGA
;
A
#
# COMPACT_ATOMS: atom_id res chain seq x y z
N SER A 1 29.97 62.97 -1.56
CA SER A 1 29.75 62.17 -0.36
C SER A 1 28.40 61.47 -0.49
N SER A 2 28.41 60.25 -0.96
CA SER A 2 27.26 59.37 -1.06
C SER A 2 27.02 58.73 0.31
N ARG A 3 25.99 59.13 1.01
CA ARG A 3 25.52 58.46 2.23
C ARG A 3 24.80 57.19 1.84
N MET A 4 25.30 56.06 2.32
CA MET A 4 24.57 54.79 2.28
C MET A 4 23.32 54.91 3.16
N PRO A 5 22.16 54.38 2.72
CA PRO A 5 20.97 54.34 3.56
C PRO A 5 21.17 53.34 4.73
N PRO A 6 20.54 53.57 5.88
CA PRO A 6 20.72 52.74 7.06
C PRO A 6 20.12 51.32 6.84
N THR A 7 20.86 50.31 7.23
CA THR A 7 20.53 48.87 7.11
C THR A 7 19.56 48.35 8.17
N SER A 8 18.68 49.21 8.71
CA SER A 8 17.81 48.90 9.87
C SER A 8 16.48 48.21 9.59
N ASN A 9 16.15 47.87 8.34
CA ASN A 9 14.79 47.40 8.01
C ASN A 9 14.63 45.88 7.78
N LEU A 10 15.71 45.08 7.95
CA LEU A 10 15.64 43.63 7.69
C LEU A 10 15.01 42.82 8.85
N THR A 11 15.12 43.32 10.07
CA THR A 11 14.58 42.64 11.26
C THR A 11 13.10 42.82 11.46
N THR A 12 12.53 43.99 11.08
CA THR A 12 11.09 44.26 11.12
C THR A 12 10.33 43.43 10.06
N SER A 13 10.91 43.29 8.87
CA SER A 13 10.33 42.47 7.79
C SER A 13 10.18 40.99 8.15
N ASN A 14 11.11 40.44 8.94
CA ASN A 14 11.03 39.04 9.38
C ASN A 14 9.91 38.81 10.41
N SER A 15 9.70 39.72 11.36
CA SER A 15 8.62 39.60 12.35
C SER A 15 7.24 39.73 11.75
N GLU A 16 7.08 40.62 10.80
CA GLU A 16 5.82 40.77 10.03
C GLU A 16 5.53 39.53 9.17
N GLY A 17 6.56 38.95 8.53
CA GLY A 17 6.44 37.70 7.78
C GLY A 17 6.01 36.53 8.68
N TRP A 18 6.60 36.40 9.86
CA TRP A 18 6.23 35.37 10.84
C TRP A 18 4.81 35.59 11.38
N ALA A 19 4.39 36.83 11.60
CA ALA A 19 3.03 37.14 12.05
C ALA A 19 1.97 36.75 11.02
N MET A 20 2.25 36.90 9.72
CA MET A 20 1.35 36.48 8.64
C MET A 20 1.24 34.96 8.49
N ILE A 21 2.33 34.24 8.68
CA ILE A 21 2.39 32.77 8.52
C ILE A 21 1.89 32.05 9.78
N SER A 22 2.04 32.67 10.97
CA SER A 22 1.77 32.01 12.26
C SER A 22 0.35 31.44 12.42
N PRO A 23 -0.76 32.05 11.93
CA PRO A 23 -2.07 31.46 12.07
C PRO A 23 -2.20 30.14 11.27
N GLY A 24 -1.71 30.14 10.02
CA GLY A 24 -1.71 28.93 9.18
C GLY A 24 -0.80 27.84 9.75
N PHE A 25 0.41 28.21 10.19
CA PHE A 25 1.34 27.30 10.82
C PHE A 25 0.78 26.73 12.14
N GLY A 26 0.13 27.57 12.96
CA GLY A 26 -0.56 27.14 14.17
C GLY A 26 -1.63 26.08 13.92
N LEU A 27 -2.42 26.25 12.87
CA LEU A 27 -3.43 25.25 12.47
C LEU A 27 -2.79 23.95 12.01
N ILE A 28 -1.70 24.00 11.26
CA ILE A 28 -0.95 22.80 10.85
C ILE A 28 -0.41 22.06 12.07
N VAL A 29 0.21 22.77 13.01
CA VAL A 29 0.72 22.17 14.25
C VAL A 29 -0.42 21.55 15.05
N LEU A 30 -1.55 22.25 15.23
CA LEU A 30 -2.66 21.80 16.03
C LEU A 30 -3.37 20.58 15.43
N PHE A 31 -3.64 20.58 14.12
CA PHE A 31 -4.47 19.56 13.47
C PHE A 31 -3.69 18.46 12.77
N ILE A 32 -2.40 18.65 12.50
CA ILE A 32 -1.57 17.64 11.84
C ILE A 32 -0.46 17.15 12.76
N VAL A 33 0.38 18.05 13.27
CA VAL A 33 1.57 17.66 14.01
C VAL A 33 1.23 17.06 15.38
N LEU A 34 0.33 17.69 16.16
CA LEU A 34 -0.06 17.19 17.47
C LEU A 34 -0.77 15.83 17.42
N PRO A 35 -1.78 15.59 16.56
CA PRO A 35 -2.37 14.26 16.42
C PRO A 35 -1.38 13.21 15.96
N PHE A 36 -0.47 13.55 15.05
CA PHE A 36 0.59 12.65 14.57
C PHE A 36 1.53 12.24 15.71
N LEU A 37 2.04 13.21 16.49
CA LEU A 37 2.89 12.92 17.64
C LEU A 37 2.14 12.13 18.71
N SER A 38 0.88 12.45 18.97
CA SER A 38 0.03 11.70 19.89
C SER A 38 -0.16 10.26 19.45
N ALA A 39 -0.39 10.01 18.15
CA ALA A 39 -0.49 8.67 17.61
C ALA A 39 0.82 7.87 17.79
N ILE A 40 1.98 8.50 17.60
CA ILE A 40 3.27 7.86 17.86
C ILE A 40 3.40 7.47 19.33
N ILE A 41 3.10 8.37 20.26
CA ILE A 41 3.18 8.09 21.71
C ILE A 41 2.22 6.95 22.08
N LEU A 42 0.97 7.01 21.60
CA LEU A 42 -0.04 5.98 21.87
C LEU A 42 0.33 4.62 21.29
N SER A 43 1.10 4.57 20.19
CA SER A 43 1.55 3.31 19.58
C SER A 43 2.45 2.47 20.50
N PHE A 44 3.08 3.08 21.49
CA PHE A 44 3.89 2.43 22.52
C PHE A 44 3.07 2.03 23.77
N THR A 45 1.77 2.24 23.77
CA THR A 45 0.87 1.90 24.87
C THR A 45 -0.08 0.77 24.49
N ASN A 46 -0.74 0.17 25.48
CA ASN A 46 -1.80 -0.82 25.29
C ASN A 46 -3.18 -0.21 25.03
N GLN A 47 -3.25 1.10 24.79
CA GLN A 47 -4.53 1.79 24.65
C GLN A 47 -5.31 1.32 23.44
N ARG A 48 -6.61 1.04 23.67
CA ARG A 48 -7.60 0.73 22.64
C ARG A 48 -8.77 1.68 22.80
N LEU A 49 -9.44 2.00 21.71
CA LEU A 49 -10.60 2.92 21.68
C LEU A 49 -11.71 2.55 22.67
N ILE A 50 -11.88 1.27 22.95
CA ILE A 50 -12.89 0.75 23.90
C ILE A 50 -12.19 -0.27 24.79
N SER A 51 -11.37 0.19 25.71
CA SER A 51 -10.74 -0.67 26.70
C SER A 51 -11.07 -0.16 28.12
N PRO A 52 -11.61 -1.01 28.98
CA PRO A 52 -11.80 -0.66 30.39
C PRO A 52 -10.49 -0.66 31.18
N ASN A 53 -9.39 -1.15 30.59
CA ASN A 53 -8.11 -1.26 31.26
C ASN A 53 -7.35 0.08 31.27
N PRO A 54 -6.58 0.38 32.32
CA PRO A 54 -5.74 1.56 32.34
C PRO A 54 -4.70 1.53 31.23
N THR A 55 -4.35 2.70 30.74
CA THR A 55 -3.32 2.84 29.70
C THR A 55 -1.96 2.60 30.32
N GLU A 56 -1.26 1.58 29.85
CA GLU A 56 0.07 1.20 30.29
C GLU A 56 1.08 1.32 29.12
N TYR A 57 2.31 1.65 29.47
CA TYR A 57 3.39 1.68 28.49
C TYR A 57 3.89 0.27 28.21
N VAL A 58 3.75 -0.20 26.96
CA VAL A 58 4.15 -1.55 26.54
C VAL A 58 5.39 -1.57 25.63
N GLY A 59 5.97 -0.40 25.39
CA GLY A 59 7.15 -0.27 24.53
C GLY A 59 6.91 -0.84 23.13
N LEU A 60 7.83 -1.66 22.63
CA LEU A 60 7.78 -2.23 21.28
C LEU A 60 6.91 -3.50 21.15
N ALA A 61 6.15 -3.89 22.17
CA ALA A 61 5.37 -5.13 22.13
C ALA A 61 4.34 -5.13 20.98
N ASN A 62 3.70 -4.01 20.72
CA ASN A 62 2.75 -3.86 19.60
C ASN A 62 3.43 -4.12 18.25
N TYR A 63 4.61 -3.55 18.04
CA TYR A 63 5.38 -3.72 16.80
C TYR A 63 5.90 -5.15 16.64
N LYS A 64 6.40 -5.76 17.72
CA LYS A 64 6.79 -7.17 17.70
C LYS A 64 5.61 -8.07 17.33
N GLN A 65 4.42 -7.74 17.82
CA GLN A 65 3.22 -8.49 17.50
C GLN A 65 2.80 -8.32 16.03
N LEU A 66 2.80 -7.09 15.50
CA LEU A 66 2.44 -6.78 14.12
C LEU A 66 3.40 -7.43 13.11
N LEU A 67 4.70 -7.37 13.41
CA LEU A 67 5.75 -7.88 12.53
C LEU A 67 6.08 -9.36 12.78
N SER A 68 5.33 -10.04 13.66
CA SER A 68 5.56 -11.45 14.00
C SER A 68 5.26 -12.33 12.79
N VAL A 69 6.30 -12.99 12.30
CA VAL A 69 6.26 -13.95 11.19
C VAL A 69 6.76 -15.30 11.68
N GLY A 70 6.07 -16.35 11.30
CA GLY A 70 6.45 -17.73 11.59
C GLY A 70 6.56 -18.56 10.31
N VAL A 71 7.39 -19.57 10.34
CA VAL A 71 7.53 -20.53 9.24
C VAL A 71 7.11 -21.90 9.74
N LEU A 72 6.28 -22.60 8.98
CA LEU A 72 5.84 -23.96 9.29
C LEU A 72 5.91 -24.80 8.02
N THR A 73 6.71 -25.85 8.06
CA THR A 73 6.78 -26.84 6.98
C THR A 73 5.93 -28.05 7.36
N LEU A 74 5.02 -28.44 6.48
CA LEU A 74 4.14 -29.57 6.68
C LEU A 74 4.38 -30.65 5.64
N ASP A 75 4.37 -31.89 6.10
CA ASP A 75 4.33 -33.09 5.27
C ASP A 75 2.89 -33.39 4.86
N PRO A 76 2.68 -34.04 3.70
CA PRO A 76 1.36 -34.45 3.25
C PRO A 76 0.76 -35.50 4.20
N GLN A 77 -0.56 -35.50 4.30
CA GLN A 77 -1.25 -36.53 5.10
C GLN A 77 -0.98 -37.90 4.54
N ARG A 78 -0.72 -38.87 5.44
CA ARG A 78 -0.57 -40.28 5.09
C ARG A 78 -1.72 -41.10 5.66
N ASN A 79 -2.19 -42.08 4.90
CA ASN A 79 -3.18 -43.05 5.35
C ASN A 79 -2.53 -44.05 6.32
N SER A 80 -3.37 -44.87 6.97
CA SER A 80 -2.93 -45.97 7.84
C SER A 80 -1.93 -46.93 7.18
N ASN A 81 -1.93 -47.03 5.87
CA ASN A 81 -1.03 -47.83 5.06
C ASN A 81 0.25 -47.10 4.61
N GLY A 82 0.51 -45.89 5.13
CA GLY A 82 1.69 -45.09 4.79
C GLY A 82 1.61 -44.35 3.45
N ALA A 83 0.58 -44.59 2.65
CA ALA A 83 0.39 -43.92 1.35
C ALA A 83 -0.05 -42.48 1.51
N VAL A 84 0.43 -41.59 0.64
CA VAL A 84 0.09 -40.17 0.64
C VAL A 84 -1.35 -39.96 0.17
N VAL A 85 -2.12 -39.19 0.93
CA VAL A 85 -3.50 -38.85 0.60
C VAL A 85 -3.53 -37.74 -0.44
N ARG A 86 -4.29 -37.98 -1.53
CA ARG A 86 -4.55 -36.97 -2.58
C ARG A 86 -5.99 -36.49 -2.50
N ASP A 87 -6.24 -35.26 -2.90
CA ASP A 87 -7.58 -34.69 -3.03
C ASP A 87 -8.24 -35.15 -4.34
N LYS A 88 -9.52 -34.83 -4.52
CA LYS A 88 -10.32 -35.15 -5.74
C LYS A 88 -9.69 -34.62 -7.03
N SER A 89 -8.86 -33.59 -6.94
CA SER A 89 -8.09 -32.99 -8.05
C SER A 89 -6.73 -33.65 -8.28
N GLY A 90 -6.36 -34.71 -7.51
CA GLY A 90 -5.04 -35.35 -7.59
C GLY A 90 -3.92 -34.63 -6.82
N ALA A 91 -4.20 -33.46 -6.23
CA ALA A 91 -3.23 -32.69 -5.45
C ALA A 91 -3.00 -33.33 -4.06
N LEU A 92 -1.78 -33.13 -3.52
CA LEU A 92 -1.41 -33.61 -2.20
C LEU A 92 -2.25 -32.93 -1.12
N LYS A 93 -2.83 -33.73 -0.21
CA LYS A 93 -3.61 -33.21 0.91
C LYS A 93 -2.72 -32.98 2.11
N TYR A 94 -2.74 -31.73 2.64
CA TYR A 94 -1.99 -31.33 3.82
C TYR A 94 -2.88 -31.21 5.06
N PRO A 95 -2.33 -31.36 6.27
CA PRO A 95 -3.06 -31.10 7.52
C PRO A 95 -3.55 -29.66 7.57
N ARG A 96 -4.67 -29.43 8.22
CA ARG A 96 -5.22 -28.08 8.37
C ARG A 96 -4.30 -27.25 9.27
N LEU A 97 -3.84 -26.11 8.81
CA LEU A 97 -3.00 -25.15 9.56
C LEU A 97 -3.56 -24.81 10.94
N ARG A 98 -4.88 -24.72 11.05
CA ARG A 98 -5.57 -24.40 12.29
C ARG A 98 -5.25 -25.37 13.43
N ASN A 99 -4.90 -26.61 13.14
CA ASN A 99 -4.51 -27.61 14.14
C ASN A 99 -3.14 -27.28 14.78
N PHE A 100 -2.30 -26.54 14.09
CA PHE A 100 -0.98 -26.14 14.56
C PHE A 100 -1.00 -24.73 15.19
N THR A 101 -1.82 -23.83 14.67
CA THR A 101 -1.84 -22.43 15.10
C THR A 101 -2.80 -22.12 16.25
N ARG A 102 -3.77 -22.99 16.55
CA ARG A 102 -4.80 -22.69 17.55
C ARG A 102 -4.35 -22.93 19.00
N ASN A 103 -3.86 -24.09 19.33
CA ASN A 103 -3.48 -24.47 20.70
C ASN A 103 -2.55 -25.69 20.73
N ASN A 104 -1.56 -25.74 19.86
CA ASN A 104 -0.60 -26.84 19.82
C ASN A 104 0.58 -26.49 20.74
N PRO A 105 0.83 -27.24 21.83
CA PRO A 105 1.93 -26.99 22.73
C PRO A 105 3.31 -27.20 22.07
N GLN A 106 3.36 -27.94 20.96
CA GLN A 106 4.58 -28.18 20.20
C GLN A 106 5.03 -26.96 19.38
N TYR A 107 4.10 -26.03 19.08
CA TYR A 107 4.38 -24.85 18.26
C TYR A 107 3.87 -23.56 18.92
N PRO A 108 4.36 -23.18 20.10
CA PRO A 108 3.86 -22.02 20.83
C PRO A 108 4.13 -20.69 20.10
N HIS A 109 5.18 -20.62 19.30
CA HIS A 109 5.61 -19.43 18.58
C HIS A 109 4.69 -19.03 17.42
N ILE A 110 3.90 -19.98 16.86
CA ILE A 110 2.96 -19.69 15.77
C ILE A 110 1.50 -19.59 16.23
N LYS A 111 1.28 -19.58 17.55
CA LYS A 111 -0.08 -19.47 18.12
C LYS A 111 -0.80 -18.22 17.66
N GLY A 112 -1.99 -18.40 17.08
CA GLY A 112 -2.85 -17.32 16.59
C GLY A 112 -2.42 -16.71 15.27
N MET A 113 -1.37 -17.25 14.62
CA MET A 113 -0.97 -16.81 13.29
C MET A 113 -1.90 -17.39 12.21
N ARG A 114 -1.96 -16.67 11.09
CA ARG A 114 -2.72 -17.05 9.90
C ARG A 114 -1.77 -17.19 8.73
N GLU A 115 -2.20 -17.93 7.71
CA GLU A 115 -1.47 -18.08 6.47
C GLU A 115 -1.33 -16.74 5.75
N LEU A 116 -0.08 -16.38 5.43
CA LEU A 116 0.25 -15.23 4.60
C LEU A 116 0.50 -15.70 3.17
N PHE A 117 1.33 -16.73 3.03
CA PHE A 117 1.79 -17.24 1.76
C PHE A 117 2.31 -18.68 1.94
N PHE A 118 2.22 -19.52 0.91
CA PHE A 118 2.82 -20.86 0.92
C PHE A 118 3.53 -21.15 -0.40
N TRP A 119 4.52 -22.01 -0.35
CA TRP A 119 5.13 -22.60 -1.53
C TRP A 119 5.44 -24.09 -1.28
N ASN A 120 5.53 -24.84 -2.37
CA ASN A 120 5.93 -26.22 -2.30
C ASN A 120 7.46 -26.32 -2.32
N VAL A 121 8.02 -27.04 -1.36
CA VAL A 121 9.46 -27.32 -1.24
C VAL A 121 9.68 -28.78 -1.58
N GLY A 122 10.40 -29.05 -2.67
CA GLY A 122 10.58 -30.41 -3.17
C GLY A 122 9.26 -31.06 -3.62
N ASP A 123 9.27 -32.39 -3.73
CA ASP A 123 8.14 -33.14 -4.30
C ASP A 123 6.95 -33.31 -3.35
N ASN A 124 7.13 -33.19 -2.04
CA ASN A 124 6.08 -33.57 -1.09
C ASN A 124 5.89 -32.61 0.09
N GLN A 125 6.72 -31.59 0.29
CA GLN A 125 6.60 -30.69 1.43
C GLN A 125 6.00 -29.35 1.04
N ARG A 126 5.19 -28.78 1.94
CA ARG A 126 4.65 -27.42 1.77
C ARG A 126 5.07 -26.56 2.94
N THR A 127 5.77 -25.47 2.62
CA THR A 127 6.19 -24.49 3.61
C THR A 127 5.21 -23.32 3.59
N TYR A 128 4.71 -23.01 4.77
CA TYR A 128 3.81 -21.88 5.02
C TYR A 128 4.56 -20.76 5.72
N ILE A 129 4.47 -19.55 5.20
CA ILE A 129 4.77 -18.35 5.98
C ILE A 129 3.49 -17.91 6.66
N LEU A 130 3.56 -17.79 7.95
CA LEU A 130 2.46 -17.38 8.82
C LEU A 130 2.74 -15.99 9.36
N ALA A 131 1.72 -15.17 9.48
CA ALA A 131 1.81 -13.87 10.11
C ALA A 131 0.70 -13.71 11.16
N ARG A 132 0.97 -12.94 12.19
CA ARG A 132 -0.05 -12.65 13.20
C ARG A 132 -1.10 -11.69 12.67
N ASP A 133 -0.67 -10.69 11.93
CA ASP A 133 -1.54 -9.79 11.18
C ASP A 133 -1.21 -9.84 9.69
N VAL A 134 -1.94 -10.69 8.97
CA VAL A 134 -1.77 -10.90 7.52
C VAL A 134 -2.12 -9.64 6.74
N VAL A 135 -3.16 -8.91 7.19
CA VAL A 135 -3.62 -7.70 6.51
C VAL A 135 -2.55 -6.62 6.57
N PHE A 136 -1.96 -6.42 7.76
CA PHE A 136 -0.88 -5.44 7.94
C PHE A 136 0.34 -5.76 7.07
N ILE A 137 0.82 -7.00 7.10
CA ILE A 137 1.99 -7.41 6.29
C ILE A 137 1.71 -7.25 4.79
N LYS A 138 0.55 -7.70 4.33
CA LYS A 138 0.14 -7.50 2.92
C LYS A 138 0.06 -6.01 2.56
N ALA A 139 -0.53 -5.18 3.41
CA ALA A 139 -0.60 -3.74 3.18
C ALA A 139 0.79 -3.10 3.07
N VAL A 140 1.73 -3.49 3.93
CA VAL A 140 3.11 -3.01 3.87
C VAL A 140 3.78 -3.45 2.57
N ILE A 141 3.68 -4.71 2.20
CA ILE A 141 4.26 -5.24 0.95
C ILE A 141 3.68 -4.50 -0.26
N ASN A 142 2.36 -4.34 -0.32
CA ASN A 142 1.69 -3.65 -1.42
C ASN A 142 2.10 -2.18 -1.51
N THR A 143 2.21 -1.49 -0.37
CA THR A 143 2.69 -0.11 -0.33
C THR A 143 4.13 0.00 -0.85
N LEU A 144 5.01 -0.91 -0.44
CA LEU A 144 6.40 -0.92 -0.90
C LEU A 144 6.49 -1.22 -2.41
N LEU A 145 5.73 -2.20 -2.90
CA LEU A 145 5.67 -2.50 -4.33
C LEU A 145 5.12 -1.32 -5.13
N PHE A 146 4.05 -0.69 -4.64
CA PHE A 146 3.48 0.50 -5.27
C PHE A 146 4.52 1.62 -5.36
N VAL A 147 5.20 1.95 -4.27
CA VAL A 147 6.25 2.97 -4.25
C VAL A 147 7.40 2.61 -5.18
N LEU A 148 7.84 1.36 -5.18
CA LEU A 148 8.96 0.89 -6.00
C LEU A 148 8.65 0.96 -7.51
N ILE A 149 7.41 0.72 -7.90
CA ILE A 149 6.98 0.72 -9.31
C ILE A 149 6.55 2.11 -9.74
N VAL A 150 5.67 2.74 -8.96
CA VAL A 150 5.02 4.00 -9.36
C VAL A 150 5.98 5.19 -9.23
N ALA A 151 6.77 5.28 -8.15
CA ALA A 151 7.63 6.45 -7.96
C ALA A 151 8.70 6.58 -9.05
N PRO A 152 9.47 5.52 -9.44
CA PRO A 152 10.41 5.61 -10.55
C PRO A 152 9.71 5.78 -11.91
N GLY A 153 8.60 5.08 -12.12
CA GLY A 153 7.82 5.17 -13.37
C GLY A 153 7.26 6.57 -13.58
N GLN A 154 6.62 7.13 -12.58
CA GLN A 154 6.08 8.49 -12.61
C GLN A 154 7.18 9.55 -12.73
N GLY A 155 8.27 9.39 -11.97
CA GLY A 155 9.41 10.30 -12.02
C GLY A 155 10.11 10.28 -13.38
N GLY A 156 10.32 9.09 -13.93
CA GLY A 156 10.89 8.91 -15.28
C GLY A 156 10.01 9.53 -16.37
N LEU A 157 8.71 9.25 -16.33
CA LEU A 157 7.75 9.83 -17.27
C LEU A 157 7.69 11.37 -17.15
N ALA A 158 7.64 11.89 -15.93
CA ALA A 158 7.64 13.33 -15.68
C ALA A 158 8.92 14.00 -16.21
N LEU A 159 10.08 13.37 -16.03
CA LEU A 159 11.36 13.85 -16.56
C LEU A 159 11.36 13.84 -18.09
N CYS A 160 10.92 12.77 -18.73
CA CYS A 160 10.79 12.70 -20.19
C CYS A 160 9.89 13.81 -20.74
N LEU A 161 8.73 14.01 -20.12
CA LEU A 161 7.79 15.07 -20.51
C LEU A 161 8.38 16.47 -20.29
N ALA A 162 9.09 16.68 -19.18
CA ALA A 162 9.76 17.96 -18.91
C ALA A 162 10.84 18.26 -19.94
N LEU A 163 11.63 17.27 -20.34
CA LEU A 163 12.64 17.42 -21.39
C LEU A 163 12.02 17.73 -22.76
N LEU A 164 10.89 17.07 -23.09
CA LEU A 164 10.15 17.35 -24.34
C LEU A 164 9.62 18.80 -24.38
N ILE A 165 9.03 19.28 -23.28
CA ILE A 165 8.47 20.63 -23.20
C ILE A 165 9.56 21.72 -23.18
N ASN A 166 10.78 21.38 -22.74
CA ASN A 166 11.90 22.32 -22.72
C ASN A 166 12.54 22.53 -24.12
N GLN A 167 12.19 21.71 -25.11
CA GLN A 167 12.70 21.86 -26.45
C GLN A 167 11.99 23.00 -27.21
N LYS A 168 12.71 23.64 -28.12
CA LYS A 168 12.17 24.70 -28.99
C LYS A 168 11.46 24.07 -30.23
N LEU A 169 10.35 23.40 -29.99
CA LEU A 169 9.54 22.76 -31.04
C LEU A 169 8.47 23.71 -31.57
N ARG A 170 8.14 23.58 -32.88
CA ARG A 170 6.96 24.26 -33.43
C ARG A 170 5.70 23.74 -32.79
N GLY A 171 4.82 24.62 -32.25
CA GLY A 171 3.60 24.22 -31.57
C GLY A 171 3.74 23.87 -30.10
N ILE A 172 4.88 24.11 -29.46
CA ILE A 172 5.14 23.80 -28.05
C ILE A 172 4.05 24.29 -27.09
N ASN A 173 3.37 25.38 -27.43
CA ASN A 173 2.28 25.93 -26.62
C ASN A 173 1.07 24.98 -26.55
N ILE A 174 0.79 24.22 -27.62
CA ILE A 174 -0.27 23.22 -27.65
C ILE A 174 0.09 22.06 -26.70
N TYR A 175 1.32 21.58 -26.77
CA TYR A 175 1.80 20.53 -25.86
C TYR A 175 1.75 20.98 -24.39
N ARG A 176 2.13 22.23 -24.11
CA ARG A 176 2.01 22.81 -22.76
C ARG A 176 0.56 22.89 -22.30
N ALA A 177 -0.36 23.30 -23.16
CA ALA A 177 -1.79 23.34 -22.83
C ALA A 177 -2.35 21.96 -22.49
N ILE A 178 -2.00 20.93 -23.30
CA ILE A 178 -2.39 19.53 -23.04
C ILE A 178 -1.79 19.02 -21.72
N TYR A 179 -0.52 19.32 -21.47
CA TYR A 179 0.17 18.88 -20.26
C TYR A 179 -0.41 19.49 -18.97
N PHE A 180 -0.83 20.76 -19.03
CA PHE A 180 -1.43 21.43 -17.87
C PHE A 180 -2.94 21.18 -17.74
N MET A 181 -3.60 20.60 -18.74
CA MET A 181 -5.04 20.31 -18.69
C MET A 181 -5.44 19.47 -17.46
N PRO A 182 -4.71 18.43 -17.04
CA PRO A 182 -5.08 17.63 -15.87
C PRO A 182 -5.12 18.42 -14.55
N VAL A 183 -4.36 19.53 -14.44
CA VAL A 183 -4.35 20.38 -13.23
C VAL A 183 -5.67 21.13 -13.06
N VAL A 184 -6.36 21.41 -14.17
CA VAL A 184 -7.64 22.15 -14.19
C VAL A 184 -8.82 21.21 -13.99
N VAL A 185 -8.66 19.92 -14.32
CA VAL A 185 -9.74 18.94 -14.21
C VAL A 185 -9.90 18.47 -12.76
N SER A 186 -11.14 18.52 -12.27
CA SER A 186 -11.45 18.04 -10.93
C SER A 186 -11.11 16.57 -10.77
N ILE A 187 -10.51 16.19 -9.65
CA ILE A 187 -10.20 14.78 -9.29
C ILE A 187 -11.45 13.89 -9.33
N VAL A 188 -12.63 14.45 -9.04
CA VAL A 188 -13.90 13.72 -9.10
C VAL A 188 -14.21 13.32 -10.54
N VAL A 189 -14.03 14.23 -11.50
CA VAL A 189 -14.24 13.93 -12.92
C VAL A 189 -13.25 12.88 -13.40
N VAL A 190 -11.98 12.98 -13.01
CA VAL A 190 -10.95 11.97 -13.33
C VAL A 190 -11.34 10.61 -12.76
N SER A 191 -11.81 10.56 -11.52
CA SER A 191 -12.24 9.29 -10.89
C SER A 191 -13.43 8.65 -11.60
N LEU A 192 -14.41 9.45 -12.04
CA LEU A 192 -15.54 8.96 -12.84
C LEU A 192 -15.08 8.42 -14.19
N LEU A 193 -14.16 9.09 -14.87
CA LEU A 193 -13.60 8.62 -16.13
C LEU A 193 -12.91 7.27 -15.97
N TRP A 194 -12.08 7.12 -14.94
CA TRP A 194 -11.44 5.83 -14.64
C TRP A 194 -12.46 4.74 -14.32
N ARG A 195 -13.53 5.06 -13.59
CA ARG A 195 -14.62 4.10 -13.35
C ARG A 195 -15.26 3.60 -14.63
N PHE A 196 -15.53 4.48 -15.60
CA PHE A 196 -16.06 4.07 -16.92
C PHE A 196 -15.06 3.29 -17.77
N ILE A 197 -13.76 3.60 -17.66
CA ILE A 197 -12.71 2.86 -18.37
C ILE A 197 -12.61 1.43 -17.88
N TYR A 198 -12.63 1.23 -16.54
CA TYR A 198 -12.44 -0.08 -15.90
C TYR A 198 -13.73 -0.80 -15.57
N ASP A 199 -14.90 -0.32 -16.03
CA ASP A 199 -16.15 -1.00 -15.80
C ASP A 199 -16.13 -2.42 -16.35
N TYR A 200 -16.70 -3.39 -15.60
CA TYR A 200 -16.64 -4.80 -15.98
C TYR A 200 -17.51 -5.11 -17.21
N GLU A 201 -18.73 -4.57 -17.25
CA GLU A 201 -19.73 -4.94 -18.27
C GLU A 201 -19.58 -4.10 -19.56
N SER A 202 -19.36 -2.80 -19.40
CA SER A 202 -19.37 -1.83 -20.51
C SER A 202 -18.08 -0.99 -20.61
N GLY A 203 -17.02 -1.37 -19.86
CA GLY A 203 -15.78 -0.61 -19.79
C GLY A 203 -15.06 -0.47 -21.12
N LEU A 204 -14.56 0.75 -21.36
CA LEU A 204 -13.82 1.03 -22.60
C LEU A 204 -12.61 0.12 -22.79
N LEU A 205 -11.93 -0.25 -21.68
CA LEU A 205 -10.75 -1.11 -21.73
C LEU A 205 -11.10 -2.55 -22.15
N ASN A 206 -12.14 -3.14 -21.58
CA ASN A 206 -12.61 -4.47 -21.96
C ASN A 206 -13.11 -4.50 -23.42
N ASN A 207 -13.87 -3.50 -23.85
CA ASN A 207 -14.36 -3.38 -25.22
C ASN A 207 -13.21 -3.20 -26.22
N LEU A 208 -12.21 -2.38 -25.88
CA LEU A 208 -11.03 -2.19 -26.73
C LEU A 208 -10.22 -3.48 -26.86
N LEU A 209 -9.95 -4.18 -25.77
CA LEU A 209 -9.22 -5.45 -25.79
C LEU A 209 -10.00 -6.55 -26.52
N SER A 210 -11.29 -6.65 -26.32
CA SER A 210 -12.15 -7.58 -27.06
C SER A 210 -12.13 -7.28 -28.57
N SER A 211 -12.21 -6.01 -28.95
CA SER A 211 -12.15 -5.61 -30.37
C SER A 211 -10.79 -5.91 -31.00
N LEU A 212 -9.69 -5.66 -30.29
CA LEU A 212 -8.32 -5.94 -30.75
C LEU A 212 -8.04 -7.43 -30.88
N THR A 213 -8.70 -8.27 -30.06
CA THR A 213 -8.54 -9.72 -30.06
C THR A 213 -9.64 -10.43 -30.84
N PHE A 214 -10.45 -9.70 -31.62
CA PHE A 214 -11.57 -10.25 -32.41
C PHE A 214 -12.56 -11.07 -31.57
N GLY A 215 -12.79 -10.65 -30.30
CA GLY A 215 -13.71 -11.31 -29.37
C GLY A 215 -13.10 -12.47 -28.57
N ALA A 216 -11.80 -12.74 -28.69
CA ALA A 216 -11.13 -13.80 -27.93
C ALA A 216 -10.81 -13.39 -26.47
N PHE A 217 -10.89 -12.10 -26.16
CA PHE A 217 -10.64 -11.58 -24.81
C PHE A 217 -11.93 -11.62 -23.96
N GLU A 218 -11.89 -12.35 -22.85
CA GLU A 218 -12.96 -12.35 -21.85
C GLU A 218 -12.86 -11.10 -20.97
N SER A 219 -14.03 -10.51 -20.64
CA SER A 219 -14.07 -9.33 -19.78
C SER A 219 -13.48 -9.61 -18.42
N VAL A 220 -12.61 -8.73 -17.95
CA VAL A 220 -11.90 -8.82 -16.68
C VAL A 220 -12.41 -7.74 -15.73
N ASN A 221 -12.58 -8.10 -14.47
CA ASN A 221 -12.90 -7.14 -13.41
C ASN A 221 -11.60 -6.52 -12.85
N TRP A 222 -11.09 -5.47 -13.49
CA TRP A 222 -9.80 -4.85 -13.22
C TRP A 222 -9.61 -4.34 -11.78
N ILE A 223 -10.70 -3.97 -11.12
CA ILE A 223 -10.66 -3.37 -9.78
C ILE A 223 -11.14 -4.36 -8.71
N GLY A 224 -12.06 -5.26 -9.07
CA GLY A 224 -12.70 -6.18 -8.12
C GLY A 224 -12.08 -7.56 -8.07
N ASP A 225 -11.24 -7.92 -9.04
CA ASP A 225 -10.56 -9.23 -9.05
C ASP A 225 -9.24 -9.14 -8.28
N THR A 226 -9.04 -10.06 -7.34
CA THR A 226 -7.85 -10.11 -6.48
C THR A 226 -6.55 -10.38 -7.24
N ASP A 227 -6.64 -11.00 -8.40
CA ASP A 227 -5.47 -11.34 -9.23
C ASP A 227 -4.95 -10.12 -10.01
N PHE A 228 -5.83 -9.17 -10.29
CA PHE A 228 -5.50 -7.94 -11.03
C PHE A 228 -5.40 -6.69 -10.14
N ALA A 229 -6.17 -6.64 -9.06
CA ALA A 229 -6.02 -5.59 -8.05
C ALA A 229 -4.74 -5.85 -7.24
N LEU A 230 -3.80 -4.90 -7.24
CA LEU A 230 -2.54 -4.98 -6.49
C LEU A 230 -2.75 -5.47 -5.06
N GLY A 231 -2.74 -6.79 -4.87
CA GLY A 231 -2.67 -7.42 -3.57
C GLY A 231 -3.90 -7.29 -2.71
N ALA A 232 -5.07 -7.23 -3.30
CA ALA A 232 -6.31 -7.34 -2.55
C ALA A 232 -6.40 -8.64 -1.76
#